data_8139f19fc5418e9c511a931c7f2c6bd2
#
_entry.id   8139f19fc5418e9c511a931c7f2c6bd2
#
_cell.length_a   1.000
_cell.length_b   1.000
_cell.length_c   1.000
_cell.angle_alpha   90.00
_cell.angle_beta   90.00
_cell.angle_gamma   90.00
#
_symmetry.space_group_name_H-M   'P 1'
#
loop_
_entity.id
_entity.type
_entity.pdbx_description
1 polymer ?
#
loop_
_entity_poly.entity_id
_entity_poly.type
_entity_poly.pdbx_seq_one_letter_code
_entity_poly.pdbx_strand_id
1 'polypeptide(L)'
;MSRYWKAALPFLLAAVIILVAASRPVVLHIGFPCDSYWNVPGENYYTFIDAAIEKFEAEHPNVKVEYTSGIRVEDYTEWLSGQYLLGQEPDVMVILPEDLVIFSDTASLRELDPFMKQDPEADLSGFYPAALQAGADKGKQY
;
A
#
# COMPACT_ATOMS: atom_id res chain seq x y z
N MET A 1 -32.30 -1.13 43.95
CA MET A 1 -31.56 -1.72 42.79
C MET A 1 -31.25 -0.74 41.65
N SER A 2 -31.43 0.58 41.72
CA SER A 2 -31.30 1.50 40.56
C SER A 2 -30.05 2.40 40.53
N ARG A 3 -29.22 2.44 41.57
CA ARG A 3 -28.05 3.35 41.60
C ARG A 3 -26.83 2.82 40.85
N TYR A 4 -26.61 1.51 40.79
CA TYR A 4 -25.43 0.92 40.12
C TYR A 4 -25.58 0.89 38.62
N TRP A 5 -26.75 0.89 38.03
CA TRP A 5 -27.00 0.92 36.61
C TRP A 5 -26.59 2.25 35.97
N LYS A 6 -26.80 3.39 36.68
CA LYS A 6 -26.43 4.71 36.18
C LYS A 6 -24.92 4.92 36.10
N ALA A 7 -24.14 4.21 36.92
CA ALA A 7 -22.68 4.25 36.85
C ALA A 7 -22.09 3.27 35.81
N ALA A 8 -22.77 2.16 35.51
CA ALA A 8 -22.30 1.17 34.53
C ALA A 8 -22.56 1.61 33.08
N LEU A 9 -23.58 2.43 32.83
CA LEU A 9 -23.93 2.88 31.48
C LEU A 9 -22.80 3.62 30.74
N PRO A 10 -22.07 4.60 31.32
CA PRO A 10 -20.98 5.28 30.65
C PRO A 10 -19.79 4.33 30.34
N PHE A 11 -19.52 3.35 31.19
CA PHE A 11 -18.45 2.35 30.93
C PHE A 11 -18.85 1.39 29.84
N LEU A 12 -20.11 0.98 29.75
CA LEU A 12 -20.64 0.17 28.66
C LEU A 12 -20.59 0.95 27.33
N LEU A 13 -20.97 2.21 27.33
CA LEU A 13 -20.91 3.08 26.15
C LEU A 13 -19.47 3.30 25.68
N ALA A 14 -18.54 3.54 26.61
CA ALA A 14 -17.12 3.67 26.31
C ALA A 14 -16.53 2.37 25.75
N ALA A 15 -16.89 1.21 26.32
CA ALA A 15 -16.44 -0.09 25.82
C ALA A 15 -16.98 -0.38 24.41
N VAL A 16 -18.24 -0.02 24.11
CA VAL A 16 -18.81 -0.17 22.77
C VAL A 16 -18.14 0.76 21.77
N ILE A 17 -17.85 2.01 22.15
CA ILE A 17 -17.14 2.97 21.29
C ILE A 17 -15.72 2.46 20.98
N ILE A 18 -15.01 1.93 21.98
CA ILE A 18 -13.66 1.36 21.80
C ILE A 18 -13.74 0.12 20.90
N LEU A 19 -14.73 -0.76 21.08
CA LEU A 19 -14.90 -1.95 20.25
C LEU A 19 -15.21 -1.60 18.79
N VAL A 20 -16.08 -0.60 18.55
CA VAL A 20 -16.43 -0.13 17.19
C VAL A 20 -15.23 0.58 16.54
N ALA A 21 -14.43 1.34 17.29
CA ALA A 21 -13.22 1.97 16.79
C ALA A 21 -12.13 0.92 16.43
N ALA A 22 -12.02 -0.15 17.23
CA ALA A 22 -11.09 -1.26 16.96
C ALA A 22 -11.53 -2.17 15.81
N SER A 23 -12.79 -2.09 15.36
CA SER A 23 -13.34 -2.91 14.27
C SER A 23 -13.34 -2.20 12.90
N ARG A 24 -12.85 -0.97 12.81
CA ARG A 24 -12.73 -0.31 11.49
C ARG A 24 -11.56 -0.93 10.74
N PRO A 25 -11.78 -1.38 9.50
CA PRO A 25 -10.68 -1.87 8.68
C PRO A 25 -9.69 -0.75 8.42
N VAL A 26 -8.41 -1.11 8.36
CA VAL A 26 -7.37 -0.24 7.82
C VAL A 26 -7.56 -0.21 6.31
N VAL A 27 -7.62 0.96 5.70
CA VAL A 27 -7.66 1.10 4.25
C VAL A 27 -6.24 1.40 3.77
N LEU A 28 -5.73 0.56 2.87
CA LEU A 28 -4.47 0.76 2.17
C LEU A 28 -4.77 1.24 0.76
N HIS A 29 -4.18 2.37 0.38
CA HIS A 29 -4.25 2.88 -0.98
C HIS A 29 -3.02 2.43 -1.76
N ILE A 30 -3.24 1.77 -2.90
CA ILE A 30 -2.14 1.38 -3.79
C ILE A 30 -2.19 2.18 -5.08
N GLY A 31 -1.00 2.55 -5.58
CA GLY A 31 -0.82 3.29 -6.82
C GLY A 31 -0.06 2.47 -7.85
N PHE A 32 -0.62 2.33 -9.05
CA PHE A 32 0.04 1.67 -10.16
C PHE A 32 -0.56 2.15 -11.50
N PRO A 33 0.22 2.14 -12.60
CA PRO A 33 -0.32 2.47 -13.91
C PRO A 33 -1.17 1.31 -14.47
N CYS A 34 -2.18 1.64 -15.28
CA CYS A 34 -3.11 0.65 -15.84
C CYS A 34 -2.57 -0.14 -17.04
N ASP A 35 -1.46 0.30 -17.60
CA ASP A 35 -0.81 -0.29 -18.77
C ASP A 35 0.69 -0.44 -18.52
N SER A 36 1.39 -1.09 -19.44
CA SER A 36 2.84 -1.27 -19.36
C SER A 36 3.55 -0.53 -20.49
N TYR A 37 4.82 -0.19 -20.29
CA TYR A 37 5.70 0.34 -21.35
C TYR A 37 5.75 -0.54 -22.60
N TRP A 38 5.52 -1.84 -22.43
CA TRP A 38 5.63 -2.83 -23.51
C TRP A 38 4.37 -2.93 -24.34
N ASN A 39 3.28 -2.25 -23.95
CA ASN A 39 1.99 -2.20 -24.65
C ASN A 39 1.56 -3.58 -25.16
N VAL A 40 1.56 -4.57 -24.27
CA VAL A 40 1.22 -5.96 -24.60
C VAL A 40 -0.27 -6.06 -24.85
N PRO A 41 -0.71 -6.37 -26.09
CA PRO A 41 -2.14 -6.43 -26.39
C PRO A 41 -2.85 -7.54 -25.61
N GLY A 42 -3.98 -7.22 -24.99
CA GLY A 42 -4.83 -8.20 -24.30
C GLY A 42 -4.49 -8.45 -22.84
N GLU A 43 -3.49 -7.79 -22.28
CA GLU A 43 -3.26 -7.83 -20.83
C GLU A 43 -4.31 -7.03 -20.07
N ASN A 44 -5.04 -7.72 -19.22
CA ASN A 44 -5.90 -7.08 -18.24
C ASN A 44 -5.12 -6.98 -16.92
N TYR A 45 -4.40 -5.90 -16.75
CA TYR A 45 -3.58 -5.63 -15.57
C TYR A 45 -4.41 -5.68 -14.28
N TYR A 46 -5.64 -5.19 -14.36
CA TYR A 46 -6.56 -5.20 -13.22
C TYR A 46 -6.92 -6.60 -12.75
N THR A 47 -7.09 -7.58 -13.66
CA THR A 47 -7.41 -8.95 -13.27
C THR A 47 -6.35 -9.55 -12.33
N PHE A 48 -5.08 -9.26 -12.60
CA PHE A 48 -3.98 -9.73 -11.75
C PHE A 48 -3.99 -9.01 -10.41
N ILE A 49 -4.13 -7.68 -10.41
CA ILE A 49 -4.16 -6.86 -9.19
C ILE A 49 -5.38 -7.21 -8.33
N ASP A 50 -6.57 -7.31 -8.93
CA ASP A 50 -7.81 -7.66 -8.22
C ASP A 50 -7.70 -9.03 -7.56
N ALA A 51 -7.14 -10.03 -8.24
CA ALA A 51 -6.91 -11.36 -7.66
C ALA A 51 -5.90 -11.33 -6.50
N ALA A 52 -4.86 -10.51 -6.60
CA ALA A 52 -3.89 -10.33 -5.53
C ALA A 52 -4.52 -9.63 -4.31
N ILE A 53 -5.33 -8.60 -4.54
CA ILE A 53 -6.09 -7.89 -3.49
C ILE A 53 -7.05 -8.84 -2.80
N GLU A 54 -7.85 -9.61 -3.56
CA GLU A 54 -8.81 -10.57 -3.00
C GLU A 54 -8.11 -11.58 -2.08
N LYS A 55 -6.97 -12.12 -2.52
CA LYS A 55 -6.17 -13.05 -1.71
C LYS A 55 -5.64 -12.37 -0.44
N PHE A 56 -5.07 -11.18 -0.57
CA PHE A 56 -4.52 -10.43 0.56
C PHE A 56 -5.60 -10.08 1.59
N GLU A 57 -6.75 -9.59 1.16
CA GLU A 57 -7.88 -9.26 2.06
C GLU A 57 -8.46 -10.51 2.74
N ALA A 58 -8.45 -11.68 2.07
CA ALA A 58 -8.87 -12.93 2.69
C ALA A 58 -7.93 -13.37 3.83
N GLU A 59 -6.64 -13.13 3.69
CA GLU A 59 -5.61 -13.41 4.70
C GLU A 59 -5.60 -12.32 5.80
N HIS A 60 -6.03 -11.09 5.48
CA HIS A 60 -6.03 -9.91 6.35
C HIS A 60 -7.41 -9.27 6.47
N PRO A 61 -8.39 -9.89 7.16
CA PRO A 61 -9.80 -9.46 7.13
C PRO A 61 -10.05 -8.05 7.72
N ASN A 62 -9.08 -7.48 8.43
CA ASN A 62 -9.15 -6.13 8.98
C ASN A 62 -8.52 -5.08 8.06
N VAL A 63 -8.08 -5.47 6.86
CA VAL A 63 -7.48 -4.57 5.87
C VAL A 63 -8.38 -4.53 4.65
N LYS A 64 -8.51 -3.34 4.06
CA LYS A 64 -9.11 -3.11 2.74
C LYS A 64 -8.07 -2.45 1.84
N VAL A 65 -8.03 -2.84 0.58
CA VAL A 65 -7.14 -2.27 -0.40
C VAL A 65 -7.95 -1.53 -1.45
N GLU A 66 -7.59 -0.27 -1.68
CA GLU A 66 -8.24 0.57 -2.68
C GLU A 66 -7.20 1.12 -3.66
N TYR A 67 -7.60 1.37 -4.90
CA TYR A 67 -6.75 1.98 -5.91
C TYR A 67 -7.54 2.87 -6.88
N THR A 68 -6.84 3.81 -7.50
CA THR A 68 -7.40 4.62 -8.60
C THR A 68 -7.09 3.93 -9.93
N SER A 69 -8.14 3.62 -10.71
CA SER A 69 -8.02 2.97 -12.01
C SER A 69 -7.83 3.97 -13.16
N GLY A 70 -7.31 3.48 -14.30
CA GLY A 70 -7.26 4.23 -15.55
C GLY A 70 -6.10 5.22 -15.70
N ILE A 71 -5.12 5.20 -14.80
CA ILE A 71 -3.94 6.07 -14.91
C ILE A 71 -2.96 5.40 -15.87
N ARG A 72 -2.72 6.03 -17.00
CA ARG A 72 -1.78 5.53 -18.01
C ARG A 72 -0.34 5.70 -17.54
N VAL A 73 0.57 4.84 -18.01
CA VAL A 73 1.97 4.91 -17.65
C VAL A 73 2.59 6.28 -17.98
N GLU A 74 2.20 6.88 -19.10
CA GLU A 74 2.67 8.19 -19.53
C GLU A 74 2.22 9.35 -18.62
N ASP A 75 1.10 9.19 -17.90
CA ASP A 75 0.53 10.19 -16.98
C ASP A 75 0.85 9.87 -15.52
N TYR A 76 1.44 8.70 -15.25
CA TYR A 76 1.55 8.16 -13.90
C TYR A 76 2.46 8.98 -12.99
N THR A 77 3.62 9.43 -13.48
CA THR A 77 4.55 10.28 -12.71
C THR A 77 3.91 11.61 -12.32
N GLU A 78 3.15 12.24 -13.25
CA GLU A 78 2.44 13.48 -12.97
C GLU A 78 1.33 13.26 -11.93
N TRP A 79 0.53 12.20 -12.11
CA TRP A 79 -0.49 11.82 -11.17
C TRP A 79 0.09 11.58 -9.76
N LEU A 80 1.14 10.76 -9.66
CA LEU A 80 1.77 10.42 -8.39
C LEU A 80 2.34 11.66 -7.70
N SER A 81 3.02 12.51 -8.44
CA SER A 81 3.52 13.80 -7.93
C SER A 81 2.39 14.68 -7.41
N GLY A 82 1.25 14.69 -8.11
CA GLY A 82 0.05 15.39 -7.67
C GLY A 82 -0.50 14.84 -6.35
N GLN A 83 -0.50 13.51 -6.16
CA GLN A 83 -0.93 12.92 -4.89
C GLN A 83 -0.03 13.36 -3.73
N TYR A 84 1.28 13.40 -3.91
CA TYR A 84 2.22 13.91 -2.89
C TYR A 84 1.95 15.38 -2.56
N LEU A 85 1.71 16.24 -3.54
CA LEU A 85 1.40 17.65 -3.31
C LEU A 85 0.10 17.86 -2.53
N LEU A 86 -0.85 16.93 -2.66
CA LEU A 86 -2.14 16.97 -1.96
C LEU A 86 -2.10 16.27 -0.59
N GLY A 87 -1.00 15.59 -0.23
CA GLY A 87 -0.92 14.73 0.96
C GLY A 87 -1.88 13.54 0.87
N GLN A 88 -2.04 12.98 -0.33
CA GLN A 88 -2.93 11.87 -0.66
C GLN A 88 -2.14 10.76 -1.37
N GLU A 89 -0.82 10.70 -1.13
CA GLU A 89 0.05 9.68 -1.70
C GLU A 89 -0.42 8.28 -1.32
N PRO A 90 -0.31 7.31 -2.25
CA PRO A 90 -0.61 5.91 -1.95
C PRO A 90 0.32 5.36 -0.85
N ASP A 91 -0.20 4.43 -0.04
CA ASP A 91 0.60 3.73 1.00
C ASP A 91 1.63 2.80 0.38
N VAL A 92 1.29 2.18 -0.76
CA VAL A 92 2.17 1.35 -1.58
C VAL A 92 2.01 1.75 -3.03
N MET A 93 3.11 1.89 -3.75
CA MET A 93 3.07 2.34 -5.14
C MET A 93 4.13 1.69 -6.01
N VAL A 94 3.82 1.57 -7.29
CA VAL A 94 4.81 1.26 -8.30
C VAL A 94 5.62 2.52 -8.59
N ILE A 95 6.93 2.42 -8.54
CA ILE A 95 7.83 3.51 -8.96
C ILE A 95 8.41 3.14 -10.33
N LEU A 96 8.27 4.05 -11.29
CA LEU A 96 8.87 3.87 -12.60
C LEU A 96 10.41 4.00 -12.49
N PRO A 97 11.18 3.21 -13.25
CA PRO A 97 12.64 3.18 -13.10
C PRO A 97 13.32 4.55 -13.19
N GLU A 98 12.82 5.43 -14.05
CA GLU A 98 13.30 6.79 -14.21
C GLU A 98 13.03 7.71 -13.03
N ASP A 99 12.01 7.39 -12.23
CA ASP A 99 11.56 8.21 -11.10
C ASP A 99 12.19 7.80 -9.76
N LEU A 100 12.77 6.59 -9.68
CA LEU A 100 13.27 6.03 -8.42
C LEU A 100 14.22 6.99 -7.69
N VAL A 101 15.18 7.57 -8.40
CA VAL A 101 16.19 8.45 -7.79
C VAL A 101 15.54 9.71 -7.20
N ILE A 102 14.59 10.33 -7.92
CA ILE A 102 13.97 11.57 -7.44
C ILE A 102 13.08 11.30 -6.22
N PHE A 103 12.33 10.20 -6.22
CA PHE A 103 11.46 9.86 -5.10
C PHE A 103 12.24 9.37 -3.87
N SER A 104 13.38 8.69 -4.06
CA SER A 104 14.27 8.30 -2.96
C SER A 104 14.99 9.51 -2.35
N ASP A 105 15.51 10.43 -3.18
CA ASP A 105 16.25 11.62 -2.73
C ASP A 105 15.37 12.65 -2.01
N THR A 106 14.09 12.70 -2.37
CA THR A 106 13.11 13.59 -1.70
C THR A 106 12.51 12.97 -0.43
N ALA A 107 12.99 11.79 -0.01
CA ALA A 107 12.45 11.02 1.10
C ALA A 107 10.95 10.70 0.97
N SER A 108 10.47 10.63 -0.27
CA SER A 108 9.10 10.24 -0.60
C SER A 108 8.90 8.73 -0.52
N LEU A 109 9.98 7.94 -0.54
CA LEU A 109 9.96 6.50 -0.39
C LEU A 109 10.52 6.08 0.97
N ARG A 110 10.04 4.95 1.45
CA ARG A 110 10.56 4.30 2.65
C ARG A 110 11.53 3.17 2.26
N GLU A 111 12.72 3.19 2.88
CA GLU A 111 13.68 2.09 2.75
C GLU A 111 13.08 0.77 3.25
N LEU A 112 13.14 -0.28 2.43
CA LEU A 112 12.55 -1.59 2.74
C LEU A 112 13.49 -2.52 3.50
N ASP A 113 14.83 -2.33 3.43
CA ASP A 113 15.82 -3.19 4.10
C ASP A 113 15.54 -3.45 5.59
N PRO A 114 15.12 -2.46 6.41
CA PRO A 114 14.84 -2.71 7.83
C PRO A 114 13.65 -3.64 8.04
N PHE A 115 12.64 -3.58 7.15
CA PHE A 115 11.44 -4.42 7.23
C PHE A 115 11.76 -5.84 6.80
N MET A 116 12.46 -6.01 5.67
CA MET A 116 12.88 -7.31 5.17
C MET A 116 13.76 -8.07 6.18
N LYS A 117 14.64 -7.36 6.91
CA LYS A 117 15.48 -7.96 7.96
C LYS A 117 14.67 -8.46 9.17
N GLN A 118 13.50 -7.89 9.41
CA GLN A 118 12.64 -8.25 10.55
C GLN A 118 11.58 -9.29 10.17
N ASP A 119 11.33 -9.49 8.90
CA ASP A 119 10.35 -10.44 8.38
C ASP A 119 11.04 -11.77 8.07
N PRO A 120 10.76 -12.86 8.83
CA PRO A 120 11.36 -14.16 8.58
C PRO A 120 10.86 -14.82 7.28
N GLU A 121 9.77 -14.31 6.70
CA GLU A 121 9.20 -14.79 5.43
C GLU A 121 9.71 -14.00 4.22
N ALA A 122 10.45 -12.91 4.42
CA ALA A 122 11.05 -12.13 3.34
C ALA A 122 12.15 -12.92 2.63
N ASP A 123 11.78 -13.64 1.58
CA ASP A 123 12.70 -14.39 0.73
C ASP A 123 12.87 -13.72 -0.63
N LEU A 124 14.02 -13.11 -0.83
CA LEU A 124 14.39 -12.47 -2.11
C LEU A 124 15.10 -13.43 -3.07
N SER A 125 15.32 -14.71 -2.70
CA SER A 125 16.07 -15.66 -3.52
C SER A 125 15.40 -16.00 -4.85
N GLY A 126 14.07 -15.79 -4.93
CA GLY A 126 13.28 -15.96 -6.16
C GLY A 126 13.38 -14.81 -7.17
N PHE A 127 14.00 -13.69 -6.78
CA PHE A 127 14.14 -12.53 -7.66
C PHE A 127 15.44 -12.55 -8.44
N TYR A 128 15.40 -12.12 -9.70
CA TYR A 128 16.62 -11.90 -10.46
C TYR A 128 17.43 -10.74 -9.84
N PRO A 129 18.76 -10.87 -9.71
CA PRO A 129 19.58 -9.80 -9.13
C PRO A 129 19.43 -8.45 -9.82
N ALA A 130 19.26 -8.46 -11.15
CA ALA A 130 19.02 -7.25 -11.92
C ALA A 130 17.70 -6.55 -11.56
N ALA A 131 16.65 -7.32 -11.23
CA ALA A 131 15.37 -6.75 -10.80
C ALA A 131 15.49 -6.10 -9.41
N LEU A 132 16.19 -6.75 -8.47
CA LEU A 132 16.47 -6.15 -7.16
C LEU A 132 17.33 -4.89 -7.30
N GLN A 133 18.32 -4.90 -8.18
CA GLN A 133 19.16 -3.73 -8.43
C GLN A 133 18.36 -2.58 -9.03
N ALA A 134 17.37 -2.84 -9.88
CA ALA A 134 16.52 -1.82 -10.47
C ALA A 134 15.64 -1.10 -9.44
N GLY A 135 15.28 -1.77 -8.34
CA GLY A 135 14.54 -1.18 -7.22
C GLY A 135 15.44 -0.62 -6.10
N ALA A 136 16.75 -0.44 -6.36
CA ALA A 136 17.70 0.05 -5.37
C ALA A 136 18.33 1.38 -5.79
N ASP A 137 18.47 2.29 -4.82
CA ASP A 137 19.26 3.53 -4.96
C ASP A 137 20.22 3.66 -3.80
N LYS A 138 21.48 4.03 -4.09
CA LYS A 138 22.57 4.22 -3.09
C LYS A 138 22.73 3.04 -2.14
N GLY A 139 22.48 1.82 -2.62
CA GLY A 139 22.61 0.58 -1.84
C GLY A 139 21.46 0.32 -0.86
N LYS A 140 20.33 0.98 -1.02
CA LYS A 140 19.10 0.81 -0.26
C LYS A 140 18.00 0.31 -1.18
N GLN A 141 17.18 -0.62 -0.70
CA GLN A 141 16.02 -1.13 -1.41
C GLN A 141 14.78 -0.29 -1.08
N TYR A 142 14.01 0.04 -2.11
CA TYR A 142 12.76 0.80 -2.01
C TYR A 142 11.60 0.07 -2.65
#